data_ed850ec3928c044f407e4ee0da0494c9
#
_entry.id   ed850ec3928c044f407e4ee0da0494c9
#
_cell.length_a   1.000
_cell.length_b   1.000
_cell.length_c   1.000
_cell.angle_alpha   90.00
_cell.angle_beta   90.00
_cell.angle_gamma   90.00
#
_symmetry.space_group_name_H-M   'P 1'
#
loop_
_entity.id
_entity.type
_entity.pdbx_description
1 polymer ?
#
loop_
_entity_poly.entity_id
_entity_poly.type
_entity_poly.pdbx_seq_one_letter_code
_entity_poly.pdbx_strand_id
1 'polypeptide(L)'
;MATLASRVERRTPFLAFLAQELAPREGRGLAVARIAAGCTITVAIAMVFRIPLAAYMAYMVFLASKDDIAGTARMTVAASLAVTLGVIFSLGLAQISLGDPAIRLPAMALTTFLAMLSARTFALGPISFLAGFIVVTMQSVVDQVPNPEAFTRLTLWLWVVVVVPVAVNMLINLLFGAAASALAERGVKKVLTDLEAALASGEIAGRLGEWRAILVPLAEKSRNPPAIHRLLDALIILEAYPDPIPPRERTHLSSLVRGCLGALERRNLVTEAPPETESTPEALAATRAFAELQREFSRTQAPQPAHTEQKRHQLFVPDALSNPAHWQFALKTTIAIMIVYSVYTMLDWPGLLTSIVTVFFVALGSVGETVHKLTLRISGAIIGGLIAGLSIVFILPHFTDIGQLCVLTALVMLFAGWVSTSSERLSYAGMQIALAFFMGLLQTYSPATDLTVLRDRVVGILLGNVVMTLVFSVLWPESAITRLRSASADALRSIAALLKSPQDAAANRQHTVEALARADNFEALSLFEMEMLPQQTHLPVLHGIERLAGAAFVATSDPLARDVDAQAVASLGDWLDRAAHATAEGSALPSIAGDATTAESGTPAQVAVSRLSIETENVATSAQ
;
A
#
# COMPACT_ATOMS: atom_id res chain seq x y z
N MET A 1 -5.68 -1.70 27.95
CA MET A 1 -6.28 -0.36 27.93
C MET A 1 -5.26 0.77 28.18
N ALA A 2 -4.36 0.68 29.15
CA ALA A 2 -3.37 1.73 29.41
C ALA A 2 -2.38 1.99 28.26
N THR A 3 -1.95 0.96 27.53
CA THR A 3 -1.00 1.05 26.41
C THR A 3 -1.61 1.62 25.13
N LEU A 4 -2.88 1.35 24.85
CA LEU A 4 -3.63 2.01 23.76
C LEU A 4 -3.93 3.47 24.09
N ALA A 5 -4.30 3.77 25.35
CA ALA A 5 -4.49 5.14 25.82
C ALA A 5 -3.19 5.95 25.72
N SER A 6 -2.01 5.37 26.02
CA SER A 6 -0.72 6.06 25.91
C SER A 6 -0.29 6.35 24.45
N ARG A 7 -0.72 5.54 23.48
CA ARG A 7 -0.52 5.86 22.03
C ARG A 7 -1.51 6.91 21.53
N VAL A 8 -2.74 6.92 22.05
CA VAL A 8 -3.75 7.94 21.71
C VAL A 8 -3.40 9.31 22.32
N GLU A 9 -2.77 9.35 23.50
CA GLU A 9 -2.35 10.60 24.13
C GLU A 9 -1.13 11.27 23.47
N ARG A 10 -0.34 10.57 22.67
CA ARG A 10 0.68 11.18 21.79
C ARG A 10 0.11 11.59 20.43
N ARG A 11 -1.02 12.26 20.37
CA ARG A 11 -1.42 12.99 19.18
C ARG A 11 -0.37 14.08 18.95
N THR A 12 0.62 13.77 18.12
CA THR A 12 1.48 14.82 17.55
C THR A 12 0.56 15.90 16.99
N PRO A 13 0.74 17.18 17.33
CA PRO A 13 -0.11 18.22 16.79
C PRO A 13 -0.10 18.11 15.26
N PHE A 14 -1.27 18.28 14.65
CA PHE A 14 -1.47 18.04 13.19
C PHE A 14 -0.37 18.66 12.32
N LEU A 15 0.12 19.84 12.70
CA LEU A 15 1.22 20.53 12.01
C LEU A 15 2.55 19.77 12.16
N ALA A 16 2.83 19.16 13.31
CA ALA A 16 4.04 18.36 13.52
C ALA A 16 3.98 17.05 12.70
N PHE A 17 2.80 16.41 12.64
CA PHE A 17 2.56 15.27 11.75
C PHE A 17 2.80 15.65 10.28
N LEU A 18 2.22 16.75 9.79
CA LEU A 18 2.45 17.22 8.43
C LEU A 18 3.93 17.55 8.17
N ALA A 19 4.60 18.19 9.10
CA ALA A 19 6.02 18.52 8.96
C ALA A 19 6.89 17.26 8.86
N GLN A 20 6.58 16.22 9.62
CA GLN A 20 7.28 14.93 9.56
C GLN A 20 7.02 14.21 8.24
N GLU A 21 5.77 14.16 7.76
CA GLU A 21 5.40 13.50 6.51
C GLU A 21 5.92 14.22 5.27
N LEU A 22 5.98 15.54 5.32
CA LEU A 22 6.48 16.38 4.22
C LEU A 22 8.00 16.62 4.28
N ALA A 23 8.70 16.06 5.26
CA ALA A 23 10.13 16.20 5.39
C ALA A 23 10.89 15.72 4.13
N PRO A 24 11.98 16.38 3.75
CA PRO A 24 12.79 15.97 2.61
C PRO A 24 13.42 14.59 2.87
N ARG A 25 13.32 13.71 1.86
CA ARG A 25 13.91 12.36 1.87
C ARG A 25 14.83 12.22 0.66
N GLU A 26 15.90 11.44 0.77
CA GLU A 26 16.80 11.17 -0.35
C GLU A 26 16.04 10.66 -1.59
N GLY A 27 16.31 11.26 -2.75
CA GLY A 27 15.70 10.89 -4.03
C GLY A 27 14.29 11.46 -4.28
N ARG A 28 13.61 11.99 -3.25
CA ARG A 28 12.27 12.57 -3.39
C ARG A 28 12.24 13.74 -4.37
N GLY A 29 13.21 14.66 -4.27
CA GLY A 29 13.30 15.81 -5.18
C GLY A 29 13.38 15.40 -6.65
N LEU A 30 14.15 14.37 -6.98
CA LEU A 30 14.25 13.86 -8.35
C LEU A 30 12.95 13.19 -8.82
N ALA A 31 12.27 12.44 -7.94
CA ALA A 31 10.97 11.85 -8.25
C ALA A 31 9.92 12.94 -8.55
N VAL A 32 9.86 13.97 -7.71
CA VAL A 32 8.99 15.14 -7.90
C VAL A 32 9.30 15.88 -9.21
N ALA A 33 10.58 16.10 -9.49
CA ALA A 33 11.01 16.77 -10.74
C ALA A 33 10.61 15.96 -11.99
N ARG A 34 10.72 14.63 -11.96
CA ARG A 34 10.27 13.75 -13.05
C ARG A 34 8.77 13.85 -13.30
N ILE A 35 7.96 13.80 -12.22
CA ILE A 35 6.51 13.95 -12.31
C ILE A 35 6.14 15.32 -12.89
N ALA A 36 6.72 16.39 -12.36
CA ALA A 36 6.47 17.75 -12.83
C ALA A 36 6.86 17.94 -14.30
N ALA A 37 8.04 17.46 -14.70
CA ALA A 37 8.49 17.49 -16.09
C ALA A 37 7.56 16.68 -17.02
N GLY A 38 7.15 15.47 -16.61
CA GLY A 38 6.24 14.63 -17.37
C GLY A 38 4.89 15.28 -17.58
N CYS A 39 4.30 15.85 -16.54
CA CYS A 39 3.04 16.59 -16.63
C CYS A 39 3.17 17.81 -17.54
N THR A 40 4.23 18.60 -17.38
CA THR A 40 4.44 19.84 -18.16
C THR A 40 4.63 19.52 -19.65
N ILE A 41 5.47 18.54 -19.99
CA ILE A 41 5.66 18.11 -21.39
C ILE A 41 4.35 17.59 -21.98
N THR A 42 3.60 16.80 -21.20
CA THR A 42 2.31 16.27 -21.64
C THR A 42 1.28 17.38 -21.88
N VAL A 43 1.22 18.40 -21.00
CA VAL A 43 0.36 19.57 -21.20
C VAL A 43 0.76 20.33 -22.47
N ALA A 44 2.06 20.56 -22.68
CA ALA A 44 2.55 21.21 -23.90
C ALA A 44 2.13 20.43 -25.16
N ILE A 45 2.32 19.10 -25.18
CA ILE A 45 1.88 18.25 -26.28
C ILE A 45 0.36 18.37 -26.51
N ALA A 46 -0.43 18.26 -25.42
CA ALA A 46 -1.88 18.31 -25.51
C ALA A 46 -2.38 19.64 -26.10
N MET A 47 -1.78 20.77 -25.71
CA MET A 47 -2.14 22.10 -26.19
C MET A 47 -1.70 22.34 -27.64
N VAL A 48 -0.46 21.98 -27.99
CA VAL A 48 0.09 22.15 -29.34
C VAL A 48 -0.69 21.33 -30.37
N PHE A 49 -0.97 20.07 -30.06
CA PHE A 49 -1.68 19.16 -30.95
C PHE A 49 -3.19 19.18 -30.80
N ARG A 50 -3.73 20.03 -29.94
CA ARG A 50 -5.16 20.12 -29.64
C ARG A 50 -5.79 18.77 -29.32
N ILE A 51 -5.13 17.99 -28.42
CA ILE A 51 -5.61 16.69 -27.99
C ILE A 51 -6.75 16.89 -27.00
N PRO A 52 -7.94 16.30 -27.22
CA PRO A 52 -9.06 16.44 -26.29
C PRO A 52 -8.73 15.79 -24.93
N LEU A 53 -9.44 16.22 -23.88
CA LEU A 53 -9.25 15.67 -22.53
C LEU A 53 -7.82 15.88 -21.96
N ALA A 54 -7.19 17.02 -22.27
CA ALA A 54 -5.84 17.39 -21.85
C ALA A 54 -5.60 17.21 -20.34
N ALA A 55 -6.62 17.51 -19.51
CA ALA A 55 -6.56 17.33 -18.08
C ALA A 55 -6.33 15.87 -17.65
N TYR A 56 -7.05 14.93 -18.26
CA TYR A 56 -6.85 13.50 -18.00
C TYR A 56 -5.50 13.01 -18.51
N MET A 57 -5.08 13.52 -19.67
CA MET A 57 -3.79 13.21 -20.26
C MET A 57 -2.63 13.58 -19.31
N ALA A 58 -2.65 14.79 -18.75
CA ALA A 58 -1.66 15.23 -17.77
C ALA A 58 -1.71 14.39 -16.46
N TYR A 59 -2.90 14.01 -16.02
CA TYR A 59 -3.08 13.18 -14.82
C TYR A 59 -2.57 11.75 -15.00
N MET A 60 -2.60 11.19 -16.23
CA MET A 60 -2.06 9.85 -16.49
C MET A 60 -0.58 9.72 -16.13
N VAL A 61 0.19 10.81 -16.19
CA VAL A 61 1.59 10.83 -15.73
C VAL A 61 1.70 10.47 -14.26
N PHE A 62 0.85 11.05 -13.40
CA PHE A 62 0.80 10.72 -11.96
C PHE A 62 0.46 9.24 -11.73
N LEU A 63 -0.57 8.73 -12.40
CA LEU A 63 -1.01 7.35 -12.25
C LEU A 63 0.06 6.33 -12.70
N ALA A 64 0.74 6.64 -13.80
CA ALA A 64 1.73 5.75 -14.41
C ALA A 64 3.12 5.87 -13.76
N SER A 65 3.40 6.96 -13.04
CA SER A 65 4.70 7.18 -12.42
C SER A 65 4.90 6.20 -11.26
N LYS A 66 6.00 5.45 -11.32
CA LYS A 66 6.50 4.61 -10.22
C LYS A 66 7.88 5.07 -9.82
N ASP A 67 8.32 4.65 -8.64
CA ASP A 67 9.63 5.04 -8.13
C ASP A 67 10.78 4.48 -8.97
N ASP A 68 10.57 3.30 -9.56
CA ASP A 68 11.57 2.56 -10.33
C ASP A 68 11.23 2.45 -11.83
N ILE A 69 12.28 2.28 -12.65
CA ILE A 69 12.16 2.14 -14.11
C ILE A 69 11.33 0.90 -14.47
N ALA A 70 11.59 -0.25 -13.83
CA ALA A 70 10.90 -1.49 -14.13
C ALA A 70 9.41 -1.43 -13.78
N GLY A 71 9.06 -0.81 -12.64
CA GLY A 71 7.67 -0.57 -12.24
C GLY A 71 6.96 0.36 -13.22
N THR A 72 7.62 1.44 -13.65
CA THR A 72 7.07 2.36 -14.65
C THR A 72 6.89 1.66 -16.00
N ALA A 73 7.84 0.83 -16.44
CA ALA A 73 7.72 0.06 -17.68
C ALA A 73 6.53 -0.92 -17.63
N ARG A 74 6.40 -1.68 -16.55
CA ARG A 74 5.26 -2.58 -16.35
C ARG A 74 3.93 -1.82 -16.37
N MET A 75 3.86 -0.66 -15.71
CA MET A 75 2.65 0.17 -15.68
C MET A 75 2.34 0.75 -17.07
N THR A 76 3.35 1.18 -17.81
CA THR A 76 3.20 1.67 -19.21
C THR A 76 2.61 0.59 -20.10
N VAL A 77 3.15 -0.62 -20.08
CA VAL A 77 2.63 -1.75 -20.88
C VAL A 77 1.21 -2.11 -20.43
N ALA A 78 0.96 -2.21 -19.13
CA ALA A 78 -0.34 -2.54 -18.59
C ALA A 78 -1.41 -1.48 -18.97
N ALA A 79 -1.10 -0.19 -18.85
CA ALA A 79 -2.01 0.88 -19.21
C ALA A 79 -2.28 0.93 -20.72
N SER A 80 -1.25 0.74 -21.56
CA SER A 80 -1.39 0.69 -23.02
C SER A 80 -2.25 -0.50 -23.47
N LEU A 81 -2.04 -1.67 -22.88
CA LEU A 81 -2.85 -2.85 -23.14
C LEU A 81 -4.30 -2.66 -22.69
N ALA A 82 -4.48 -2.12 -21.48
CA ALA A 82 -5.81 -1.87 -20.92
C ALA A 82 -6.62 -0.88 -21.75
N VAL A 83 -6.02 0.24 -22.18
CA VAL A 83 -6.73 1.21 -23.02
C VAL A 83 -7.03 0.63 -24.40
N THR A 84 -6.13 -0.16 -24.97
CA THR A 84 -6.38 -0.82 -26.28
C THR A 84 -7.57 -1.77 -26.16
N LEU A 85 -7.60 -2.63 -25.16
CA LEU A 85 -8.75 -3.52 -24.91
C LEU A 85 -10.02 -2.71 -24.60
N GLY A 86 -9.94 -1.69 -23.76
CA GLY A 86 -11.07 -0.83 -23.42
C GLY A 86 -11.67 -0.14 -24.63
N VAL A 87 -10.84 0.38 -25.54
CA VAL A 87 -11.30 1.00 -26.79
C VAL A 87 -11.96 -0.02 -27.72
N ILE A 88 -11.34 -1.19 -27.92
CA ILE A 88 -11.90 -2.26 -28.76
C ILE A 88 -13.27 -2.70 -28.22
N PHE A 89 -13.36 -2.97 -26.93
CA PHE A 89 -14.62 -3.38 -26.30
C PHE A 89 -15.67 -2.26 -26.32
N SER A 90 -15.26 -0.98 -26.12
CA SER A 90 -16.19 0.15 -26.20
C SER A 90 -16.79 0.31 -27.59
N LEU A 91 -15.97 0.21 -28.64
CA LEU A 91 -16.43 0.30 -30.02
C LEU A 91 -17.30 -0.91 -30.42
N GLY A 92 -16.92 -2.12 -30.01
CA GLY A 92 -17.70 -3.32 -30.21
C GLY A 92 -19.07 -3.26 -29.54
N LEU A 93 -19.08 -2.84 -28.28
CA LEU A 93 -20.33 -2.71 -27.50
C LEU A 93 -21.22 -1.59 -28.06
N ALA A 94 -20.64 -0.49 -28.53
CA ALA A 94 -21.36 0.61 -29.13
C ALA A 94 -22.18 0.18 -30.35
N GLN A 95 -21.68 -0.74 -31.19
CA GLN A 95 -22.40 -1.24 -32.34
C GLN A 95 -23.74 -1.89 -32.01
N ILE A 96 -23.85 -2.44 -30.77
CA ILE A 96 -25.03 -3.18 -30.33
C ILE A 96 -25.91 -2.31 -29.42
N SER A 97 -25.32 -1.40 -28.66
CA SER A 97 -25.99 -0.72 -27.54
C SER A 97 -26.21 0.78 -27.71
N LEU A 98 -25.62 1.41 -28.76
CA LEU A 98 -25.62 2.87 -28.88
C LEU A 98 -27.04 3.45 -29.06
N GLY A 99 -27.92 2.74 -29.74
CA GLY A 99 -29.27 3.18 -30.08
C GLY A 99 -30.35 2.76 -29.03
N ASP A 100 -30.03 1.90 -28.09
CA ASP A 100 -31.03 1.33 -27.18
C ASP A 100 -30.52 1.30 -25.72
N PRO A 101 -31.09 2.17 -24.86
CA PRO A 101 -30.79 2.16 -23.42
C PRO A 101 -31.10 0.83 -22.74
N ALA A 102 -32.08 0.05 -23.23
CA ALA A 102 -32.45 -1.24 -22.65
C ALA A 102 -31.34 -2.29 -22.83
N ILE A 103 -30.49 -2.15 -23.84
CA ILE A 103 -29.30 -2.99 -24.03
C ILE A 103 -28.10 -2.36 -23.34
N ARG A 104 -27.95 -1.04 -23.43
CA ARG A 104 -26.79 -0.30 -22.91
C ARG A 104 -26.66 -0.41 -21.38
N LEU A 105 -27.74 -0.22 -20.63
CA LEU A 105 -27.67 -0.22 -19.17
C LEU A 105 -27.30 -1.59 -18.58
N PRO A 106 -27.91 -2.72 -19.00
CA PRO A 106 -27.45 -4.04 -18.58
C PRO A 106 -25.99 -4.33 -19.00
N ALA A 107 -25.59 -3.92 -20.20
CA ALA A 107 -24.21 -4.09 -20.65
C ALA A 107 -23.20 -3.29 -19.83
N MET A 108 -23.55 -2.06 -19.44
CA MET A 108 -22.74 -1.24 -18.54
C MET A 108 -22.63 -1.89 -17.14
N ALA A 109 -23.73 -2.40 -16.59
CA ALA A 109 -23.73 -3.10 -15.32
C ALA A 109 -22.89 -4.39 -15.38
N LEU A 110 -23.07 -5.21 -16.41
CA LEU A 110 -22.30 -6.44 -16.61
C LEU A 110 -20.81 -6.16 -16.77
N THR A 111 -20.45 -5.16 -17.56
CA THR A 111 -19.05 -4.77 -17.75
C THR A 111 -18.42 -4.29 -16.45
N THR A 112 -19.15 -3.49 -15.67
CA THR A 112 -18.68 -3.06 -14.35
C THR A 112 -18.43 -4.24 -13.43
N PHE A 113 -19.40 -5.16 -13.37
CA PHE A 113 -19.31 -6.36 -12.53
C PHE A 113 -18.09 -7.21 -12.92
N LEU A 114 -17.94 -7.53 -14.19
CA LEU A 114 -16.83 -8.34 -14.70
C LEU A 114 -15.46 -7.66 -14.48
N ALA A 115 -15.38 -6.36 -14.71
CA ALA A 115 -14.16 -5.59 -14.49
C ALA A 115 -13.74 -5.60 -13.01
N MET A 116 -14.69 -5.38 -12.10
CA MET A 116 -14.42 -5.35 -10.66
C MET A 116 -14.15 -6.74 -10.09
N LEU A 117 -14.83 -7.77 -10.58
CA LEU A 117 -14.55 -9.15 -10.23
C LEU A 117 -13.13 -9.54 -10.69
N SER A 118 -12.81 -9.29 -11.96
CA SER A 118 -11.49 -9.58 -12.52
C SER A 118 -10.37 -8.77 -11.82
N ALA A 119 -10.64 -7.55 -11.41
CA ALA A 119 -9.68 -6.73 -10.69
C ALA A 119 -9.19 -7.38 -9.38
N ARG A 120 -10.03 -8.19 -8.74
CA ARG A 120 -9.70 -8.91 -7.49
C ARG A 120 -9.24 -10.35 -7.69
N THR A 121 -9.69 -11.01 -8.74
CA THR A 121 -9.53 -12.46 -8.92
C THR A 121 -8.51 -12.85 -9.97
N PHE A 122 -8.13 -11.93 -10.86
CA PHE A 122 -7.26 -12.20 -11.99
C PHE A 122 -5.88 -11.58 -11.79
N ALA A 123 -4.83 -12.30 -12.18
CA ALA A 123 -3.44 -11.81 -12.08
C ALA A 123 -3.19 -10.50 -12.82
N LEU A 124 -3.92 -10.26 -13.91
CA LEU A 124 -3.92 -9.01 -14.68
C LEU A 124 -5.05 -8.05 -14.27
N GLY A 125 -5.49 -8.13 -13.01
CA GLY A 125 -6.57 -7.33 -12.45
C GLY A 125 -6.51 -5.83 -12.75
N PRO A 126 -5.35 -5.16 -12.62
CA PRO A 126 -5.22 -3.75 -12.97
C PRO A 126 -5.55 -3.42 -14.44
N ILE A 127 -5.27 -4.35 -15.37
CA ILE A 127 -5.62 -4.19 -16.80
C ILE A 127 -7.13 -4.30 -16.98
N SER A 128 -7.76 -5.31 -16.38
CA SER A 128 -9.21 -5.50 -16.43
C SER A 128 -9.96 -4.32 -15.81
N PHE A 129 -9.47 -3.81 -14.67
CA PHE A 129 -10.02 -2.64 -14.00
C PHE A 129 -10.02 -1.41 -14.94
N LEU A 130 -8.87 -1.08 -15.52
CA LEU A 130 -8.73 0.12 -16.36
C LEU A 130 -9.51 -0.04 -17.67
N ALA A 131 -9.49 -1.22 -18.29
CA ALA A 131 -10.28 -1.49 -19.49
C ALA A 131 -11.78 -1.35 -19.23
N GLY A 132 -12.28 -1.95 -18.14
CA GLY A 132 -13.68 -1.81 -17.73
C GLY A 132 -14.07 -0.39 -17.39
N PHE A 133 -13.20 0.36 -16.70
CA PHE A 133 -13.39 1.79 -16.44
C PHE A 133 -13.61 2.59 -17.75
N ILE A 134 -12.80 2.34 -18.79
CA ILE A 134 -12.93 2.99 -20.08
C ILE A 134 -14.26 2.66 -20.72
N VAL A 135 -14.64 1.38 -20.78
CA VAL A 135 -15.91 0.94 -21.36
C VAL A 135 -17.11 1.60 -20.66
N VAL A 136 -17.13 1.55 -19.32
CA VAL A 136 -18.24 2.12 -18.54
C VAL A 136 -18.31 3.62 -18.68
N THR A 137 -17.16 4.31 -18.68
CA THR A 137 -17.11 5.77 -18.89
C THR A 137 -17.64 6.11 -20.30
N MET A 138 -17.25 5.37 -21.32
CA MET A 138 -17.78 5.60 -22.67
C MET A 138 -19.27 5.35 -22.76
N GLN A 139 -19.78 4.26 -22.17
CA GLN A 139 -21.22 4.01 -22.15
C GLN A 139 -22.01 5.09 -21.40
N SER A 140 -21.41 5.72 -20.38
CA SER A 140 -22.06 6.78 -19.61
C SER A 140 -22.08 8.15 -20.32
N VAL A 141 -21.26 8.34 -21.34
CA VAL A 141 -21.16 9.61 -22.11
C VAL A 141 -22.01 9.55 -23.38
N VAL A 142 -22.56 8.39 -23.75
CA VAL A 142 -23.29 8.20 -25.01
C VAL A 142 -24.37 9.27 -25.25
N ASP A 143 -25.16 9.60 -24.23
CA ASP A 143 -26.26 10.57 -24.33
C ASP A 143 -25.80 12.01 -24.49
N GLN A 144 -24.51 12.29 -24.24
CA GLN A 144 -23.92 13.62 -24.35
C GLN A 144 -23.21 13.83 -25.69
N VAL A 145 -23.06 12.76 -26.48
CA VAL A 145 -22.34 12.80 -27.77
C VAL A 145 -23.35 12.88 -28.91
N PRO A 146 -23.21 13.88 -29.81
CA PRO A 146 -24.25 14.23 -30.80
C PRO A 146 -24.52 13.14 -31.85
N ASN A 147 -23.54 12.30 -32.14
CA ASN A 147 -23.67 11.27 -33.18
C ASN A 147 -22.64 10.13 -32.97
N PRO A 148 -22.86 8.95 -33.62
CA PRO A 148 -21.97 7.80 -33.52
C PRO A 148 -20.52 8.06 -34.00
N GLU A 149 -20.33 8.96 -34.97
CA GLU A 149 -18.99 9.33 -35.43
C GLU A 149 -18.21 10.08 -34.37
N ALA A 150 -18.83 11.04 -33.69
CA ALA A 150 -18.22 11.78 -32.58
C ALA A 150 -17.88 10.85 -31.43
N PHE A 151 -18.76 9.86 -31.14
CA PHE A 151 -18.48 8.82 -30.13
C PHE A 151 -17.25 7.99 -30.50
N THR A 152 -17.18 7.54 -31.75
CA THR A 152 -16.03 6.77 -32.27
C THR A 152 -14.73 7.56 -32.18
N ARG A 153 -14.76 8.83 -32.61
CA ARG A 153 -13.60 9.74 -32.51
C ARG A 153 -13.18 9.96 -31.07
N LEU A 154 -14.10 10.22 -30.14
CA LEU A 154 -13.81 10.40 -28.72
C LEU A 154 -13.19 9.14 -28.12
N THR A 155 -13.75 7.96 -28.45
CA THR A 155 -13.22 6.68 -27.96
C THR A 155 -11.80 6.42 -28.46
N LEU A 156 -11.51 6.73 -29.73
CA LEU A 156 -10.16 6.62 -30.31
C LEU A 156 -9.20 7.63 -29.67
N TRP A 157 -9.65 8.85 -29.39
CA TRP A 157 -8.84 9.83 -28.67
C TRP A 157 -8.43 9.39 -27.26
N LEU A 158 -9.25 8.59 -26.57
CA LEU A 158 -8.87 8.04 -25.27
C LEU A 158 -7.60 7.19 -25.34
N TRP A 159 -7.39 6.49 -26.45
CA TRP A 159 -6.14 5.75 -26.65
C TRP A 159 -4.94 6.69 -26.65
N VAL A 160 -5.01 7.79 -27.36
CA VAL A 160 -3.96 8.82 -27.40
C VAL A 160 -3.76 9.46 -26.01
N VAL A 161 -4.87 9.79 -25.33
CA VAL A 161 -4.90 10.40 -23.99
C VAL A 161 -4.19 9.53 -22.94
N VAL A 162 -4.18 8.22 -23.11
CA VAL A 162 -3.48 7.30 -22.19
C VAL A 162 -2.07 6.98 -22.69
N VAL A 163 -1.91 6.61 -23.95
CA VAL A 163 -0.63 6.09 -24.46
C VAL A 163 0.45 7.17 -24.52
N VAL A 164 0.12 8.38 -24.96
CA VAL A 164 1.12 9.46 -25.08
C VAL A 164 1.74 9.83 -23.71
N PRO A 165 0.97 10.13 -22.66
CA PRO A 165 1.55 10.48 -21.36
C PRO A 165 2.33 9.34 -20.70
N VAL A 166 1.88 8.08 -20.85
CA VAL A 166 2.64 6.96 -20.28
C VAL A 166 3.94 6.73 -21.05
N ALA A 167 3.99 6.99 -22.37
CA ALA A 167 5.21 6.96 -23.16
C ALA A 167 6.17 8.09 -22.77
N VAL A 168 5.67 9.32 -22.60
CA VAL A 168 6.47 10.46 -22.11
C VAL A 168 7.04 10.15 -20.72
N ASN A 169 6.20 9.66 -19.82
CA ASN A 169 6.63 9.28 -18.47
C ASN A 169 7.68 8.16 -18.50
N MET A 170 7.52 7.16 -19.38
CA MET A 170 8.51 6.10 -19.56
C MET A 170 9.84 6.66 -20.07
N LEU A 171 9.83 7.56 -21.04
CA LEU A 171 11.04 8.20 -21.57
C LEU A 171 11.78 8.97 -20.47
N ILE A 172 11.07 9.78 -19.68
CA ILE A 172 11.67 10.52 -18.56
C ILE A 172 12.26 9.55 -17.52
N ASN A 173 11.56 8.47 -17.23
CA ASN A 173 12.06 7.47 -16.27
C ASN A 173 13.27 6.68 -16.82
N LEU A 174 13.37 6.45 -18.12
CA LEU A 174 14.55 5.85 -18.73
C LEU A 174 15.79 6.76 -18.59
N LEU A 175 15.58 8.07 -18.72
CA LEU A 175 16.68 9.05 -18.64
C LEU A 175 17.09 9.38 -17.19
N PHE A 176 16.12 9.49 -16.28
CA PHE A 176 16.32 10.01 -14.93
C PHE A 176 15.78 9.09 -13.82
N GLY A 177 15.30 7.90 -14.17
CA GLY A 177 14.75 6.95 -13.21
C GLY A 177 15.82 6.21 -12.43
N ALA A 178 15.44 5.70 -11.26
CA ALA A 178 16.29 4.84 -10.46
C ALA A 178 16.02 3.36 -10.80
N ALA A 179 17.08 2.55 -10.76
CA ALA A 179 16.91 1.10 -10.82
C ALA A 179 16.20 0.60 -9.55
N ALA A 180 15.37 -0.42 -9.66
CA ALA A 180 14.65 -1.01 -8.53
C ALA A 180 15.62 -1.46 -7.42
N SER A 181 16.76 -2.05 -7.80
CA SER A 181 17.80 -2.48 -6.88
C SER A 181 18.45 -1.32 -6.11
N ALA A 182 18.67 -0.18 -6.77
CA ALA A 182 19.24 0.99 -6.09
C ALA A 182 18.27 1.59 -5.06
N LEU A 183 16.96 1.50 -5.32
CA LEU A 183 15.95 1.91 -4.35
C LEU A 183 15.91 0.94 -3.15
N ALA A 184 16.02 -0.36 -3.41
CA ALA A 184 16.08 -1.36 -2.35
C ALA A 184 17.31 -1.17 -1.46
N GLU A 185 18.50 -0.95 -2.04
CA GLU A 185 19.72 -0.66 -1.28
C GLU A 185 19.59 0.60 -0.42
N ARG A 186 19.01 1.69 -0.96
CA ARG A 186 18.75 2.92 -0.19
C ARG A 186 17.77 2.68 0.95
N GLY A 187 16.71 1.90 0.71
CA GLY A 187 15.74 1.54 1.74
C GLY A 187 16.37 0.74 2.87
N VAL A 188 17.17 -0.27 2.54
CA VAL A 188 17.94 -1.06 3.52
C VAL A 188 18.91 -0.18 4.30
N LYS A 189 19.69 0.66 3.61
CA LYS A 189 20.63 1.59 4.26
C LYS A 189 19.90 2.52 5.22
N LYS A 190 18.76 3.08 4.80
CA LYS A 190 17.95 3.95 5.65
C LYS A 190 17.49 3.24 6.91
N VAL A 191 16.90 2.03 6.78
CA VAL A 191 16.42 1.26 7.93
C VAL A 191 17.56 0.94 8.89
N LEU A 192 18.72 0.52 8.40
CA LEU A 192 19.88 0.25 9.25
C LEU A 192 20.40 1.51 9.96
N THR A 193 20.42 2.66 9.28
CA THR A 193 20.82 3.94 9.90
C THR A 193 19.81 4.41 10.95
N ASP A 194 18.52 4.31 10.64
CA ASP A 194 17.45 4.65 11.58
C ASP A 194 17.45 3.71 12.79
N LEU A 195 17.75 2.42 12.60
CA LEU A 195 17.91 1.44 13.66
C LEU A 195 19.12 1.75 14.55
N GLU A 196 20.26 2.12 13.97
CA GLU A 196 21.43 2.54 14.75
C GLU A 196 21.11 3.76 15.63
N ALA A 197 20.43 4.77 15.06
CA ALA A 197 20.03 5.96 15.81
C ALA A 197 19.03 5.62 16.94
N ALA A 198 18.08 4.74 16.67
CA ALA A 198 17.08 4.29 17.66
C ALA A 198 17.72 3.47 18.79
N LEU A 199 18.72 2.62 18.47
CA LEU A 199 19.51 1.92 19.49
C LEU A 199 20.29 2.90 20.36
N ALA A 200 20.84 3.97 19.78
CA ALA A 200 21.57 5.00 20.53
C ALA A 200 20.64 5.79 21.48
N SER A 201 19.44 6.16 21.05
CA SER A 201 18.46 6.89 21.86
C SER A 201 17.70 5.98 22.85
N GLY A 202 17.65 4.67 22.60
CA GLY A 202 16.85 3.70 23.37
C GLY A 202 15.37 3.68 22.99
N GLU A 203 14.95 4.36 21.94
CA GLU A 203 13.57 4.44 21.47
C GLU A 203 13.34 3.53 20.27
N ILE A 204 13.22 2.21 20.48
CA ILE A 204 12.99 1.23 19.45
C ILE A 204 11.53 0.83 19.36
N ALA A 205 10.87 0.74 20.52
CA ALA A 205 9.48 0.31 20.61
C ALA A 205 8.56 1.14 19.72
N GLY A 206 7.76 0.45 18.89
CA GLY A 206 6.81 1.06 17.96
C GLY A 206 7.39 1.51 16.62
N ARG A 207 8.72 1.40 16.38
CA ARG A 207 9.34 1.73 15.08
C ARG A 207 9.59 0.49 14.21
N LEU A 208 9.61 -0.70 14.80
CA LEU A 208 9.91 -1.95 14.10
C LEU A 208 8.85 -2.24 13.01
N GLY A 209 7.57 -2.01 13.29
CA GLY A 209 6.49 -2.13 12.31
C GLY A 209 6.65 -1.18 11.11
N GLU A 210 7.09 0.08 11.34
CA GLU A 210 7.36 1.03 10.26
C GLU A 210 8.51 0.54 9.35
N TRP A 211 9.57 -0.03 9.92
CA TRP A 211 10.69 -0.57 9.15
C TRP A 211 10.29 -1.83 8.37
N ARG A 212 9.46 -2.71 8.94
CA ARG A 212 8.87 -3.85 8.21
C ARG A 212 8.06 -3.38 7.00
N ALA A 213 7.20 -2.39 7.19
CA ALA A 213 6.39 -1.83 6.10
C ALA A 213 7.24 -1.25 4.96
N ILE A 214 8.43 -0.70 5.26
CA ILE A 214 9.39 -0.22 4.25
C ILE A 214 10.07 -1.39 3.53
N LEU A 215 10.49 -2.43 4.26
CA LEU A 215 11.35 -3.49 3.72
C LEU A 215 10.59 -4.57 2.94
N VAL A 216 9.38 -4.94 3.38
CA VAL A 216 8.59 -6.01 2.74
C VAL A 216 8.39 -5.76 1.24
N PRO A 217 7.92 -4.58 0.76
CA PRO A 217 7.77 -4.33 -0.67
C PRO A 217 9.11 -4.18 -1.41
N LEU A 218 10.22 -3.96 -0.71
CA LEU A 218 11.55 -3.85 -1.32
C LEU A 218 12.20 -5.22 -1.54
N ALA A 219 11.77 -6.26 -0.85
CA ALA A 219 12.32 -7.61 -1.02
C ALA A 219 12.20 -8.10 -2.46
N GLU A 220 11.03 -7.90 -3.10
CA GLU A 220 10.81 -8.29 -4.50
C GLU A 220 11.60 -7.42 -5.51
N LYS A 221 12.00 -6.21 -5.13
CA LYS A 221 12.73 -5.25 -5.97
C LYS A 221 14.24 -5.36 -5.83
N SER A 222 14.72 -6.08 -4.81
CA SER A 222 16.14 -6.21 -4.49
C SER A 222 16.85 -7.17 -5.44
N ARG A 223 18.15 -6.92 -5.67
CA ARG A 223 19.05 -7.92 -6.26
C ARG A 223 19.44 -9.02 -5.29
N ASN A 224 19.26 -8.77 -4.00
CA ASN A 224 19.55 -9.72 -2.93
C ASN A 224 18.33 -9.83 -1.99
N PRO A 225 17.23 -10.48 -2.42
CA PRO A 225 16.06 -10.71 -1.58
C PRO A 225 16.41 -11.42 -0.25
N PRO A 226 17.31 -12.45 -0.22
CA PRO A 226 17.71 -13.08 1.02
C PRO A 226 18.24 -12.12 2.08
N ALA A 227 19.03 -11.11 1.70
CA ALA A 227 19.54 -10.13 2.66
C ALA A 227 18.39 -9.31 3.30
N ILE A 228 17.37 -8.93 2.53
CA ILE A 228 16.22 -8.20 3.09
C ILE A 228 15.42 -9.11 4.02
N HIS A 229 15.22 -10.39 3.67
CA HIS A 229 14.54 -11.35 4.54
C HIS A 229 15.31 -11.54 5.85
N ARG A 230 16.66 -11.63 5.80
CA ARG A 230 17.49 -11.71 7.02
C ARG A 230 17.39 -10.43 7.88
N LEU A 231 17.31 -9.27 7.25
CA LEU A 231 17.08 -8.02 7.99
C LEU A 231 15.69 -8.01 8.65
N LEU A 232 14.67 -8.49 7.95
CA LEU A 232 13.31 -8.63 8.51
C LEU A 232 13.31 -9.62 9.67
N ASP A 233 13.98 -10.77 9.56
CA ASP A 233 14.14 -11.73 10.65
C ASP A 233 14.81 -11.07 11.88
N ALA A 234 15.89 -10.29 11.65
CA ALA A 234 16.56 -9.57 12.72
C ALA A 234 15.65 -8.56 13.42
N LEU A 235 14.82 -7.82 12.65
CA LEU A 235 13.84 -6.88 13.22
C LEU A 235 12.78 -7.60 14.07
N ILE A 236 12.29 -8.77 13.64
CA ILE A 236 11.35 -9.58 14.43
C ILE A 236 12.01 -10.10 15.72
N ILE A 237 13.27 -10.52 15.66
CA ILE A 237 14.03 -10.95 16.87
C ILE A 237 14.14 -9.80 17.87
N LEU A 238 14.27 -8.54 17.40
CA LEU A 238 14.32 -7.38 18.28
C LEU A 238 13.02 -7.14 19.06
N GLU A 239 11.87 -7.63 18.58
CA GLU A 239 10.60 -7.57 19.33
C GLU A 239 10.61 -8.46 20.60
N ALA A 240 11.47 -9.46 20.66
CA ALA A 240 11.61 -10.32 21.84
C ALA A 240 12.35 -9.66 23.00
N TYR A 241 13.04 -8.55 22.76
CA TYR A 241 13.77 -7.86 23.80
C TYR A 241 12.82 -7.14 24.78
N PRO A 242 13.21 -7.03 26.06
CA PRO A 242 12.48 -6.20 27.01
C PRO A 242 12.56 -4.72 26.61
N ASP A 243 11.51 -3.97 26.87
CA ASP A 243 11.48 -2.52 26.64
C ASP A 243 11.58 -1.78 28.00
N PRO A 244 12.63 -0.99 28.24
CA PRO A 244 13.75 -0.66 27.35
C PRO A 244 14.83 -1.75 27.28
N ILE A 245 15.47 -1.89 26.12
CA ILE A 245 16.61 -2.82 25.93
C ILE A 245 17.76 -2.42 26.86
N PRO A 246 18.39 -3.38 27.57
CA PRO A 246 19.50 -3.09 28.47
C PRO A 246 20.68 -2.37 27.80
N PRO A 247 21.35 -1.42 28.46
CA PRO A 247 22.41 -0.61 27.85
C PRO A 247 23.55 -1.40 27.22
N ARG A 248 23.96 -2.52 27.87
CA ARG A 248 25.03 -3.41 27.35
C ARG A 248 24.62 -4.03 26.03
N GLU A 249 23.39 -4.54 25.94
CA GLU A 249 22.87 -5.17 24.71
C GLU A 249 22.64 -4.15 23.61
N ARG A 250 22.19 -2.93 23.93
CA ARG A 250 22.11 -1.82 22.96
C ARG A 250 23.44 -1.52 22.30
N THR A 251 24.51 -1.45 23.09
CA THR A 251 25.87 -1.18 22.56
C THR A 251 26.32 -2.31 21.63
N HIS A 252 26.05 -3.56 22.00
CA HIS A 252 26.37 -4.72 21.18
C HIS A 252 25.57 -4.72 19.87
N LEU A 253 24.23 -4.55 19.94
CA LEU A 253 23.36 -4.44 18.77
C LEU A 253 23.79 -3.30 17.83
N SER A 254 24.16 -2.13 18.39
CA SER A 254 24.65 -1.01 17.60
C SER A 254 25.96 -1.35 16.85
N SER A 255 26.86 -2.15 17.46
CA SER A 255 28.08 -2.59 16.78
C SER A 255 27.76 -3.55 15.62
N LEU A 256 26.79 -4.47 15.78
CA LEU A 256 26.34 -5.38 14.75
C LEU A 256 25.70 -4.63 13.56
N VAL A 257 24.83 -3.65 13.84
CA VAL A 257 24.19 -2.81 12.82
C VAL A 257 25.24 -2.01 12.04
N ARG A 258 26.24 -1.42 12.71
CA ARG A 258 27.37 -0.76 12.04
C ARG A 258 28.17 -1.70 11.17
N GLY A 259 28.39 -2.94 11.62
CA GLY A 259 29.02 -3.99 10.83
C GLY A 259 28.26 -4.26 9.53
N CYS A 260 26.91 -4.32 9.60
CA CYS A 260 26.06 -4.48 8.42
C CYS A 260 26.11 -3.26 7.48
N LEU A 261 26.09 -2.04 8.03
CA LEU A 261 26.25 -0.80 7.24
C LEU A 261 27.61 -0.77 6.54
N GLY A 262 28.69 -1.14 7.24
CA GLY A 262 30.02 -1.26 6.65
C GLY A 262 30.10 -2.29 5.54
N ALA A 263 29.48 -3.45 5.71
CA ALA A 263 29.42 -4.49 4.69
C ALA A 263 28.61 -4.02 3.46
N LEU A 264 27.48 -3.34 3.66
CA LEU A 264 26.67 -2.75 2.60
C LEU A 264 27.45 -1.67 1.82
N GLU A 265 28.23 -0.85 2.50
CA GLU A 265 29.08 0.20 1.91
C GLU A 265 30.43 -0.32 1.39
N ARG A 266 30.67 -1.63 1.43
CA ARG A 266 31.93 -2.29 1.04
C ARG A 266 33.15 -1.82 1.83
N ARG A 267 32.93 -1.34 3.06
CA ARG A 267 33.99 -1.06 4.01
C ARG A 267 34.19 -2.33 4.84
N ASN A 268 35.35 -2.97 4.73
CA ASN A 268 35.71 -4.16 5.49
C ASN A 268 35.75 -3.84 7.01
N LEU A 269 34.62 -3.86 7.67
CA LEU A 269 34.52 -3.78 9.11
C LEU A 269 34.36 -5.20 9.65
N VAL A 270 35.35 -5.65 10.41
CA VAL A 270 35.30 -6.92 11.13
C VAL A 270 34.31 -6.75 12.28
N THR A 271 33.30 -7.61 12.32
CA THR A 271 32.38 -7.67 13.46
C THR A 271 33.11 -8.33 14.62
N GLU A 272 33.21 -7.68 15.78
CA GLU A 272 33.70 -8.30 16.99
C GLU A 272 32.79 -9.47 17.37
N ALA A 273 33.43 -10.60 17.72
CA ALA A 273 32.70 -11.77 18.21
C ALA A 273 31.94 -11.43 19.52
N PRO A 274 30.77 -12.04 19.77
CA PRO A 274 30.02 -11.79 20.99
C PRO A 274 30.88 -12.18 22.20
N PRO A 275 30.77 -11.45 23.32
CA PRO A 275 31.38 -11.87 24.56
C PRO A 275 30.80 -13.23 24.98
N GLU A 276 31.64 -14.23 25.13
CA GLU A 276 31.26 -15.64 25.36
C GLU A 276 30.61 -15.89 26.74
N THR A 277 30.51 -14.91 27.62
CA THR A 277 30.02 -15.04 28.98
C THR A 277 28.76 -14.22 29.20
N GLU A 278 27.62 -14.86 29.46
CA GLU A 278 26.30 -14.30 29.79
C GLU A 278 25.51 -13.64 28.64
N SER A 279 25.43 -14.28 27.47
CA SER A 279 24.56 -13.80 26.40
C SER A 279 23.14 -14.33 26.58
N THR A 280 22.15 -13.43 26.62
CA THR A 280 20.73 -13.82 26.57
C THR A 280 20.41 -14.55 25.25
N PRO A 281 19.37 -15.41 25.21
CA PRO A 281 18.96 -16.11 23.98
C PRO A 281 18.69 -15.13 22.83
N GLU A 282 18.11 -13.96 23.15
CA GLU A 282 17.82 -12.89 22.19
C GLU A 282 19.11 -12.31 21.61
N ALA A 283 20.12 -12.04 22.46
CA ALA A 283 21.41 -11.52 22.03
C ALA A 283 22.14 -12.50 21.10
N LEU A 284 22.08 -13.79 21.40
CA LEU A 284 22.64 -14.84 20.53
C LEU A 284 21.91 -14.94 19.21
N ALA A 285 20.57 -14.92 19.21
CA ALA A 285 19.75 -14.96 18.01
C ALA A 285 19.97 -13.72 17.14
N ALA A 286 19.98 -12.53 17.72
CA ALA A 286 20.26 -11.29 17.03
C ALA A 286 21.68 -11.28 16.42
N THR A 287 22.69 -11.70 17.20
CA THR A 287 24.07 -11.80 16.71
C THR A 287 24.16 -12.73 15.50
N ARG A 288 23.52 -13.89 15.53
CA ARG A 288 23.47 -14.81 14.38
C ARG A 288 22.78 -14.19 13.18
N ALA A 289 21.60 -13.56 13.37
CA ALA A 289 20.85 -12.92 12.31
C ALA A 289 21.64 -11.79 11.62
N PHE A 290 22.25 -10.89 12.40
CA PHE A 290 23.06 -9.79 11.86
C PHE A 290 24.38 -10.30 11.24
N ALA A 291 25.01 -11.33 11.78
CA ALA A 291 26.19 -11.95 11.17
C ALA A 291 25.86 -12.62 9.82
N GLU A 292 24.71 -13.27 9.71
CA GLU A 292 24.24 -13.82 8.44
C GLU A 292 23.91 -12.71 7.44
N LEU A 293 23.25 -11.65 7.87
CA LEU A 293 22.99 -10.46 7.06
C LEU A 293 24.29 -9.84 6.52
N GLN A 294 25.29 -9.68 7.38
CA GLN A 294 26.60 -9.17 6.98
C GLN A 294 27.27 -10.06 5.94
N ARG A 295 27.21 -11.40 6.11
CA ARG A 295 27.71 -12.36 5.12
C ARG A 295 26.97 -12.23 3.79
N GLU A 296 25.65 -12.07 3.81
CA GLU A 296 24.87 -11.88 2.59
C GLU A 296 25.23 -10.59 1.86
N PHE A 297 25.45 -9.48 2.56
CA PHE A 297 25.94 -8.23 1.94
C PHE A 297 27.34 -8.41 1.34
N SER A 298 28.18 -9.22 1.97
CA SER A 298 29.55 -9.49 1.47
C SER A 298 29.57 -10.44 0.27
N ARG A 299 28.61 -11.35 0.15
CA ARG A 299 28.48 -12.33 -0.95
C ARG A 299 27.99 -11.74 -2.27
N THR A 300 27.38 -10.57 -2.27
CA THR A 300 26.68 -10.00 -3.43
C THR A 300 27.61 -9.57 -4.58
N GLN A 301 28.82 -10.08 -4.67
CA GLN A 301 29.73 -9.79 -5.80
C GLN A 301 29.53 -10.69 -7.03
N ALA A 302 28.80 -11.80 -6.91
CA ALA A 302 28.44 -12.63 -8.05
C ALA A 302 26.97 -12.45 -8.38
N PRO A 303 26.58 -12.20 -9.64
CA PRO A 303 25.18 -12.25 -10.03
C PRO A 303 24.72 -13.69 -9.85
N GLN A 304 24.10 -14.00 -8.70
CA GLN A 304 23.36 -15.22 -8.59
C GLN A 304 22.20 -15.14 -9.58
N PRO A 305 22.05 -16.13 -10.47
CA PRO A 305 20.81 -16.25 -11.20
C PRO A 305 19.70 -16.29 -10.14
N ALA A 306 18.78 -15.36 -10.23
CA ALA A 306 17.62 -15.36 -9.37
C ALA A 306 17.04 -16.79 -9.46
N HIS A 307 17.18 -17.57 -8.41
CA HIS A 307 16.32 -18.72 -8.16
C HIS A 307 14.95 -18.12 -7.86
N THR A 308 14.34 -17.56 -8.90
CA THR A 308 12.92 -17.42 -8.96
C THR A 308 12.44 -18.86 -8.93
N GLU A 309 12.10 -19.39 -7.76
CA GLU A 309 11.03 -20.37 -7.75
C GLU A 309 9.97 -19.76 -8.63
N GLN A 310 9.78 -20.34 -9.81
CA GLN A 310 8.69 -19.99 -10.68
C GLN A 310 7.44 -20.23 -9.85
N LYS A 311 7.01 -19.19 -9.10
CA LYS A 311 5.62 -19.11 -8.67
C LYS A 311 4.87 -19.34 -9.96
N ARG A 312 4.33 -20.58 -10.12
CA ARG A 312 3.44 -20.90 -11.24
C ARG A 312 2.49 -19.71 -11.31
N HIS A 313 2.58 -18.96 -12.40
CA HIS A 313 1.68 -17.84 -12.63
C HIS A 313 0.28 -18.41 -12.72
N GLN A 314 -0.36 -18.58 -11.56
CA GLN A 314 -1.77 -18.87 -11.53
C GLN A 314 -2.47 -17.63 -12.03
N LEU A 315 -3.19 -17.76 -13.14
CA LEU A 315 -3.93 -16.66 -13.74
C LEU A 315 -5.03 -16.14 -12.82
N PHE A 316 -5.54 -16.99 -11.94
CA PHE A 316 -6.56 -16.65 -10.96
C PHE A 316 -6.02 -16.90 -9.54
N VAL A 317 -6.50 -16.07 -8.62
CA VAL A 317 -6.28 -16.29 -7.18
C VAL A 317 -6.91 -17.64 -6.80
N PRO A 318 -6.29 -18.46 -5.92
CA PRO A 318 -6.78 -19.80 -5.59
C PRO A 318 -8.24 -19.84 -5.11
N ASP A 319 -8.70 -18.78 -4.44
CA ASP A 319 -10.07 -18.63 -3.91
C ASP A 319 -11.01 -17.79 -4.80
N ALA A 320 -10.64 -17.54 -6.05
CA ALA A 320 -11.34 -16.64 -6.99
C ALA A 320 -12.85 -16.89 -7.10
N LEU A 321 -13.26 -18.15 -7.08
CA LEU A 321 -14.67 -18.56 -7.23
C LEU A 321 -15.31 -18.97 -5.91
N SER A 322 -14.52 -19.41 -4.92
CA SER A 322 -15.03 -19.92 -3.64
C SER A 322 -15.29 -18.82 -2.61
N ASN A 323 -14.57 -17.70 -2.70
CA ASN A 323 -14.69 -16.61 -1.73
C ASN A 323 -15.78 -15.62 -2.13
N PRO A 324 -16.91 -15.54 -1.37
CA PRO A 324 -18.01 -14.64 -1.68
C PRO A 324 -17.63 -13.16 -1.64
N ALA A 325 -16.56 -12.77 -0.96
CA ALA A 325 -16.12 -11.38 -0.85
C ALA A 325 -15.77 -10.77 -2.23
N HIS A 326 -15.31 -11.58 -3.19
CA HIS A 326 -14.95 -11.08 -4.51
C HIS A 326 -16.18 -10.64 -5.32
N TRP A 327 -17.20 -11.48 -5.40
CA TRP A 327 -18.40 -11.13 -6.17
C TRP A 327 -19.29 -10.12 -5.41
N GLN A 328 -19.32 -10.15 -4.07
CA GLN A 328 -20.01 -9.13 -3.26
C GLN A 328 -19.39 -7.74 -3.53
N PHE A 329 -18.08 -7.63 -3.56
CA PHE A 329 -17.39 -6.39 -3.90
C PHE A 329 -17.75 -5.90 -5.31
N ALA A 330 -17.71 -6.79 -6.32
CA ALA A 330 -18.07 -6.45 -7.68
C ALA A 330 -19.52 -5.97 -7.78
N LEU A 331 -20.44 -6.65 -7.09
CA LEU A 331 -21.87 -6.30 -7.06
C LEU A 331 -22.11 -4.95 -6.38
N LYS A 332 -21.51 -4.70 -5.20
CA LYS A 332 -21.58 -3.40 -4.51
C LYS A 332 -21.16 -2.25 -5.42
N THR A 333 -20.01 -2.41 -6.09
CA THR A 333 -19.50 -1.37 -6.99
C THR A 333 -20.40 -1.16 -8.19
N THR A 334 -20.96 -2.24 -8.75
CA THR A 334 -21.92 -2.16 -9.85
C THR A 334 -23.19 -1.40 -9.44
N ILE A 335 -23.75 -1.74 -8.28
CA ILE A 335 -24.94 -1.05 -7.73
C ILE A 335 -24.62 0.45 -7.52
N ALA A 336 -23.49 0.78 -6.92
CA ALA A 336 -23.11 2.16 -6.68
C ALA A 336 -22.97 2.96 -7.99
N ILE A 337 -22.37 2.37 -9.02
CA ILE A 337 -22.21 3.00 -10.34
C ILE A 337 -23.57 3.20 -11.01
N MET A 338 -24.46 2.21 -10.96
CA MET A 338 -25.78 2.33 -11.56
C MET A 338 -26.65 3.37 -10.84
N ILE A 339 -26.55 3.46 -9.51
CA ILE A 339 -27.23 4.53 -8.73
C ILE A 339 -26.73 5.90 -9.16
N VAL A 340 -25.42 6.10 -9.16
CA VAL A 340 -24.80 7.38 -9.54
C VAL A 340 -25.18 7.77 -10.97
N TYR A 341 -25.11 6.81 -11.91
CA TYR A 341 -25.52 7.00 -13.30
C TYR A 341 -26.98 7.47 -13.38
N SER A 342 -27.88 6.76 -12.69
CA SER A 342 -29.30 7.10 -12.66
C SER A 342 -29.54 8.49 -12.08
N VAL A 343 -28.86 8.85 -10.97
CA VAL A 343 -29.02 10.15 -10.31
C VAL A 343 -28.63 11.29 -11.25
N TYR A 344 -27.43 11.27 -11.83
CA TYR A 344 -27.02 12.40 -12.65
C TYR A 344 -27.80 12.49 -13.97
N THR A 345 -28.24 11.37 -14.52
CA THR A 345 -29.09 11.32 -15.72
C THR A 345 -30.50 11.85 -15.41
N MET A 346 -31.09 11.47 -14.27
CA MET A 346 -32.40 11.99 -13.84
C MET A 346 -32.38 13.49 -13.54
N LEU A 347 -31.25 14.00 -13.06
CA LEU A 347 -31.05 15.43 -12.78
C LEU A 347 -30.72 16.24 -14.05
N ASP A 348 -30.54 15.57 -15.19
CA ASP A 348 -30.02 16.20 -16.42
C ASP A 348 -28.76 17.03 -16.19
N TRP A 349 -27.84 16.49 -15.37
CA TRP A 349 -26.63 17.19 -14.99
C TRP A 349 -25.35 16.41 -15.41
N PRO A 350 -24.94 16.55 -16.69
CA PRO A 350 -23.78 15.82 -17.25
C PRO A 350 -22.46 16.07 -16.53
N GLY A 351 -22.28 17.24 -15.93
CA GLY A 351 -21.08 17.61 -15.17
C GLY A 351 -20.78 16.67 -13.98
N LEU A 352 -21.79 15.93 -13.50
CA LEU A 352 -21.63 14.95 -12.42
C LEU A 352 -21.00 13.60 -12.85
N LEU A 353 -20.60 13.45 -14.11
CA LEU A 353 -19.90 12.24 -14.61
C LEU A 353 -18.69 11.84 -13.72
N THR A 354 -18.05 12.82 -13.08
CA THR A 354 -16.98 12.60 -12.11
C THR A 354 -17.38 11.67 -10.96
N SER A 355 -18.66 11.52 -10.68
CA SER A 355 -19.17 10.60 -9.66
C SER A 355 -18.93 9.13 -10.02
N ILE A 356 -19.05 8.74 -11.29
CA ILE A 356 -18.70 7.39 -11.78
C ILE A 356 -17.20 7.14 -11.59
N VAL A 357 -16.37 8.09 -12.02
CA VAL A 357 -14.92 8.03 -11.80
C VAL A 357 -14.59 7.87 -10.32
N THR A 358 -15.32 8.59 -9.46
CA THR A 358 -15.15 8.51 -8.01
C THR A 358 -15.43 7.11 -7.49
N VAL A 359 -16.57 6.52 -7.84
CA VAL A 359 -16.92 5.17 -7.40
C VAL A 359 -15.89 4.15 -7.88
N PHE A 360 -15.46 4.19 -9.13
CA PHE A 360 -14.44 3.26 -9.63
C PHE A 360 -13.13 3.31 -8.84
N PHE A 361 -12.58 4.51 -8.61
CA PHE A 361 -11.26 4.65 -7.99
C PHE A 361 -11.26 4.59 -6.46
N VAL A 362 -12.41 4.81 -5.80
CA VAL A 362 -12.54 4.72 -4.34
C VAL A 362 -13.02 3.34 -3.88
N ALA A 363 -13.65 2.55 -4.76
CA ALA A 363 -14.08 1.19 -4.48
C ALA A 363 -12.88 0.27 -4.21
N LEU A 364 -12.30 0.36 -3.01
CA LEU A 364 -11.12 -0.39 -2.62
C LEU A 364 -11.27 -0.79 -1.14
N GLY A 365 -11.20 -2.01 -0.82
CA GLY A 365 -10.92 -2.49 0.52
C GLY A 365 -12.02 -2.31 1.58
N SER A 366 -11.64 -1.95 2.80
CA SER A 366 -12.49 -1.82 3.98
C SER A 366 -13.19 -0.46 4.09
N VAL A 367 -14.17 -0.35 5.01
CA VAL A 367 -14.85 0.93 5.33
C VAL A 367 -13.84 1.97 5.81
N GLY A 368 -12.92 1.62 6.69
CA GLY A 368 -11.88 2.54 7.18
C GLY A 368 -10.96 3.04 6.07
N GLU A 369 -10.56 2.18 5.14
CA GLU A 369 -9.75 2.56 3.97
C GLU A 369 -10.54 3.50 3.05
N THR A 370 -11.84 3.24 2.89
CA THR A 370 -12.73 4.07 2.08
C THR A 370 -12.86 5.47 2.69
N VAL A 371 -13.11 5.57 4.01
CA VAL A 371 -13.23 6.86 4.71
C VAL A 371 -11.92 7.66 4.65
N HIS A 372 -10.79 7.00 4.86
CA HIS A 372 -9.48 7.67 4.76
C HIS A 372 -9.23 8.22 3.35
N LYS A 373 -9.42 7.42 2.30
CA LYS A 373 -9.27 7.84 0.90
C LYS A 373 -10.26 8.94 0.53
N LEU A 374 -11.48 8.88 1.06
CA LEU A 374 -12.50 9.90 0.90
C LEU A 374 -12.03 11.26 1.44
N THR A 375 -11.53 11.28 2.67
CA THR A 375 -11.00 12.51 3.30
C THR A 375 -9.86 13.11 2.49
N LEU A 376 -8.90 12.29 2.04
CA LEU A 376 -7.79 12.72 1.21
C LEU A 376 -8.26 13.23 -0.17
N ARG A 377 -9.31 12.63 -0.71
CA ARG A 377 -9.90 13.05 -1.99
C ARG A 377 -10.56 14.41 -1.89
N ILE A 378 -11.37 14.61 -0.87
CA ILE A 378 -12.06 15.89 -0.64
C ILE A 378 -11.04 16.99 -0.35
N SER A 379 -10.11 16.77 0.57
CA SER A 379 -9.10 17.77 0.90
C SER A 379 -8.19 18.09 -0.29
N GLY A 380 -7.74 17.09 -1.04
CA GLY A 380 -6.95 17.28 -2.25
C GLY A 380 -7.72 18.01 -3.34
N ALA A 381 -9.00 17.69 -3.56
CA ALA A 381 -9.85 18.37 -4.53
C ALA A 381 -10.11 19.83 -4.17
N ILE A 382 -10.32 20.14 -2.89
CA ILE A 382 -10.48 21.52 -2.40
C ILE A 382 -9.19 22.31 -2.64
N ILE A 383 -8.04 21.78 -2.22
CA ILE A 383 -6.75 22.48 -2.38
C ILE A 383 -6.44 22.69 -3.87
N GLY A 384 -6.54 21.65 -4.69
CA GLY A 384 -6.27 21.72 -6.13
C GLY A 384 -7.26 22.65 -6.85
N GLY A 385 -8.53 22.60 -6.47
CA GLY A 385 -9.57 23.48 -6.99
C GLY A 385 -9.36 24.95 -6.61
N LEU A 386 -8.95 25.24 -5.38
CA LEU A 386 -8.58 26.59 -4.96
C LEU A 386 -7.38 27.13 -5.76
N ILE A 387 -6.33 26.31 -5.93
CA ILE A 387 -5.17 26.70 -6.75
C ILE A 387 -5.61 26.97 -8.19
N ALA A 388 -6.46 26.10 -8.78
CA ALA A 388 -6.99 26.31 -10.13
C ALA A 388 -7.84 27.59 -10.22
N GLY A 389 -8.77 27.79 -9.29
CA GLY A 389 -9.64 28.98 -9.26
C GLY A 389 -8.83 30.27 -9.11
N LEU A 390 -7.88 30.33 -8.19
CA LEU A 390 -6.99 31.49 -8.05
C LEU A 390 -6.15 31.71 -9.31
N SER A 391 -5.67 30.63 -9.93
CA SER A 391 -4.94 30.70 -11.19
C SER A 391 -5.79 31.26 -12.32
N ILE A 392 -7.05 30.83 -12.44
CA ILE A 392 -8.00 31.32 -13.45
C ILE A 392 -8.30 32.81 -13.27
N VAL A 393 -8.51 33.24 -12.04
CA VAL A 393 -8.92 34.62 -11.76
C VAL A 393 -7.74 35.61 -11.83
N PHE A 394 -6.58 35.24 -11.28
CA PHE A 394 -5.49 36.21 -11.08
C PHE A 394 -4.28 35.97 -12.01
N ILE A 395 -4.07 34.80 -12.54
CA ILE A 395 -2.83 34.44 -13.27
C ILE A 395 -3.11 34.29 -14.77
N LEU A 396 -4.12 33.51 -15.14
CA LEU A 396 -4.45 33.21 -16.53
C LEU A 396 -4.75 34.45 -17.39
N PRO A 397 -5.44 35.49 -16.88
CA PRO A 397 -5.72 36.71 -17.69
C PRO A 397 -4.46 37.44 -18.17
N HIS A 398 -3.29 37.19 -17.55
CA HIS A 398 -2.02 37.79 -17.92
C HIS A 398 -1.19 36.92 -18.86
N PHE A 399 -1.65 35.72 -19.18
CA PHE A 399 -0.90 34.79 -20.03
C PHE A 399 -1.03 35.14 -21.50
N THR A 400 0.09 35.21 -22.19
CA THR A 400 0.19 35.49 -23.63
C THR A 400 0.68 34.30 -24.44
N ASP A 401 1.33 33.33 -23.79
CA ASP A 401 1.92 32.18 -24.48
C ASP A 401 1.82 30.89 -23.65
N ILE A 402 2.07 29.76 -24.32
CA ILE A 402 2.02 28.42 -23.73
C ILE A 402 3.15 28.19 -22.73
N GLY A 403 4.27 28.89 -22.84
CA GLY A 403 5.40 28.74 -21.92
C GLY A 403 5.00 29.15 -20.50
N GLN A 404 4.21 30.22 -20.36
CA GLN A 404 3.69 30.66 -19.04
C GLN A 404 2.77 29.62 -18.44
N LEU A 405 1.91 28.95 -19.23
CA LEU A 405 1.09 27.84 -18.79
C LEU A 405 1.95 26.64 -18.35
N CYS A 406 3.02 26.35 -19.08
CA CYS A 406 3.96 25.29 -18.71
C CYS A 406 4.66 25.59 -17.40
N VAL A 407 5.08 26.84 -17.15
CA VAL A 407 5.70 27.25 -15.88
C VAL A 407 4.71 27.11 -14.72
N LEU A 408 3.49 27.60 -14.86
CA LEU A 408 2.44 27.45 -13.84
C LEU A 408 2.19 25.96 -13.55
N THR A 409 2.05 25.15 -14.59
CA THR A 409 1.88 23.70 -14.47
C THR A 409 3.05 23.07 -13.70
N ALA A 410 4.29 23.41 -14.08
CA ALA A 410 5.48 22.88 -13.41
C ALA A 410 5.51 23.21 -11.91
N LEU A 411 5.22 24.46 -11.54
CA LEU A 411 5.21 24.91 -10.14
C LEU A 411 4.15 24.18 -9.31
N VAL A 412 2.92 24.08 -9.83
CA VAL A 412 1.85 23.37 -9.13
C VAL A 412 2.13 21.88 -9.05
N MET A 413 2.71 21.29 -10.11
CA MET A 413 3.06 19.87 -10.10
C MET A 413 4.27 19.56 -9.22
N LEU A 414 5.20 20.48 -8.99
CA LEU A 414 6.22 20.34 -7.95
C LEU A 414 5.59 20.26 -6.56
N PHE A 415 4.61 21.10 -6.26
CA PHE A 415 3.88 21.04 -4.99
C PHE A 415 3.04 19.75 -4.87
N ALA A 416 2.19 19.43 -5.84
CA ALA A 416 1.35 18.23 -5.84
C ALA A 416 2.19 16.95 -5.82
N GLY A 417 3.29 16.92 -6.58
CA GLY A 417 4.26 15.83 -6.60
C GLY A 417 4.97 15.67 -5.25
N TRP A 418 5.29 16.77 -4.57
CA TRP A 418 5.86 16.71 -3.22
C TRP A 418 4.91 16.06 -2.23
N VAL A 419 3.63 16.40 -2.27
CA VAL A 419 2.60 15.73 -1.45
C VAL A 419 2.41 14.27 -1.88
N SER A 420 2.38 13.99 -3.19
CA SER A 420 2.16 12.63 -3.71
C SER A 420 3.31 11.66 -3.42
N THR A 421 4.53 12.16 -3.27
CA THR A 421 5.71 11.35 -2.94
C THR A 421 5.97 11.24 -1.43
N SER A 422 5.03 11.65 -0.58
CA SER A 422 5.06 11.45 0.87
C SER A 422 4.77 9.99 1.25
N SER A 423 4.34 9.73 2.47
CA SER A 423 3.89 8.40 2.86
C SER A 423 2.60 7.99 2.15
N GLU A 424 2.27 6.70 2.20
CA GLU A 424 1.00 6.19 1.67
C GLU A 424 -0.23 6.89 2.29
N ARG A 425 -0.07 7.43 3.52
CA ARG A 425 -1.13 8.14 4.24
C ARG A 425 -1.55 9.45 3.58
N LEU A 426 -0.64 10.15 2.87
CA LEU A 426 -0.91 11.45 2.23
C LEU A 426 -0.77 11.43 0.71
N SER A 427 -0.11 10.43 0.14
CA SER A 427 0.23 10.37 -1.29
C SER A 427 -1.00 10.55 -2.19
N TYR A 428 -2.14 9.99 -1.80
CA TYR A 428 -3.38 10.08 -2.55
C TYR A 428 -3.92 11.52 -2.62
N ALA A 429 -3.73 12.35 -1.58
CA ALA A 429 -4.11 13.77 -1.61
C ALA A 429 -3.32 14.54 -2.68
N GLY A 430 -2.01 14.27 -2.84
CA GLY A 430 -1.19 14.89 -3.88
C GLY A 430 -1.70 14.60 -5.30
N MET A 431 -2.09 13.35 -5.56
CA MET A 431 -2.73 12.98 -6.84
C MET A 431 -4.05 13.73 -7.06
N GLN A 432 -4.86 13.92 -6.02
CA GLN A 432 -6.14 14.63 -6.13
C GLN A 432 -5.94 16.13 -6.32
N ILE A 433 -4.92 16.74 -5.70
CA ILE A 433 -4.51 18.13 -5.96
C ILE A 433 -4.21 18.33 -7.44
N ALA A 434 -3.38 17.45 -8.02
CA ALA A 434 -3.03 17.51 -9.43
C ALA A 434 -4.26 17.33 -10.34
N LEU A 435 -5.10 16.34 -10.05
CA LEU A 435 -6.32 16.08 -10.82
C LEU A 435 -7.26 17.30 -10.81
N ALA A 436 -7.57 17.83 -9.62
CA ALA A 436 -8.48 18.97 -9.49
C ALA A 436 -7.92 20.23 -10.17
N PHE A 437 -6.62 20.49 -10.05
CA PHE A 437 -5.95 21.57 -10.75
C PHE A 437 -6.06 21.44 -12.27
N PHE A 438 -5.66 20.30 -12.84
CA PHE A 438 -5.72 20.08 -14.29
C PHE A 438 -7.13 20.21 -14.83
N MET A 439 -8.08 19.65 -14.14
CA MET A 439 -9.44 19.63 -14.59
C MET A 439 -10.13 20.99 -14.44
N GLY A 440 -9.69 21.84 -13.51
CA GLY A 440 -10.11 23.23 -13.44
C GLY A 440 -9.48 24.08 -14.56
N LEU A 441 -8.18 23.88 -14.81
CA LEU A 441 -7.39 24.74 -15.68
C LEU A 441 -7.46 24.34 -17.17
N LEU A 442 -7.42 23.04 -17.48
CA LEU A 442 -7.29 22.50 -18.86
C LEU A 442 -8.63 22.05 -19.42
N GLN A 443 -9.63 22.92 -19.41
CA GLN A 443 -10.98 22.63 -19.90
C GLN A 443 -11.08 22.72 -21.43
N THR A 444 -10.37 23.68 -21.99
CA THR A 444 -10.33 24.00 -23.43
C THR A 444 -8.90 24.28 -23.87
N TYR A 445 -8.70 24.53 -25.17
CA TYR A 445 -7.37 24.92 -25.71
C TYR A 445 -7.10 26.43 -25.61
N SER A 446 -7.97 27.15 -24.94
CA SER A 446 -7.84 28.56 -24.58
C SER A 446 -7.97 28.71 -23.06
N PRO A 447 -7.56 29.85 -22.48
CA PRO A 447 -7.75 30.11 -21.06
C PRO A 447 -9.22 29.92 -20.66
N ALA A 448 -9.48 28.95 -19.79
CA ALA A 448 -10.83 28.70 -19.28
C ALA A 448 -11.16 29.73 -18.20
N THR A 449 -12.32 30.36 -18.32
CA THR A 449 -12.85 31.32 -17.32
C THR A 449 -14.07 30.77 -16.59
N ASP A 450 -14.54 29.57 -16.95
CA ASP A 450 -15.73 28.96 -16.39
C ASP A 450 -15.44 28.16 -15.11
N LEU A 451 -15.99 28.60 -13.99
CA LEU A 451 -15.88 27.92 -12.69
C LEU A 451 -16.96 26.84 -12.50
N THR A 452 -17.94 26.72 -13.41
CA THR A 452 -19.00 25.70 -13.28
C THR A 452 -18.46 24.29 -13.34
N VAL A 453 -17.45 24.04 -14.18
CA VAL A 453 -16.77 22.74 -14.28
C VAL A 453 -16.11 22.35 -12.95
N LEU A 454 -15.54 23.32 -12.23
CA LEU A 454 -14.93 23.07 -10.92
C LEU A 454 -15.99 22.71 -9.88
N ARG A 455 -17.12 23.48 -9.86
CA ARG A 455 -18.28 23.20 -9.01
C ARG A 455 -18.82 21.79 -9.26
N ASP A 456 -19.09 21.46 -10.53
CA ASP A 456 -19.68 20.18 -10.95
C ASP A 456 -18.80 18.99 -10.55
N ARG A 457 -17.49 19.19 -10.57
CA ARG A 457 -16.54 18.21 -10.07
C ARG A 457 -16.66 17.97 -8.58
N VAL A 458 -16.64 19.03 -7.80
CA VAL A 458 -16.76 18.91 -6.34
C VAL A 458 -18.06 18.20 -5.99
N VAL A 459 -19.18 18.63 -6.61
CA VAL A 459 -20.48 18.00 -6.40
C VAL A 459 -20.49 16.54 -6.87
N GLY A 460 -19.89 16.22 -8.03
CA GLY A 460 -19.78 14.84 -8.53
C GLY A 460 -18.92 13.95 -7.62
N ILE A 461 -17.81 14.45 -7.09
CA ILE A 461 -16.99 13.74 -6.11
C ILE A 461 -17.80 13.46 -4.83
N LEU A 462 -18.50 14.46 -4.31
CA LEU A 462 -19.34 14.31 -3.11
C LEU A 462 -20.46 13.29 -3.35
N LEU A 463 -21.17 13.36 -4.48
CA LEU A 463 -22.21 12.41 -4.85
C LEU A 463 -21.66 10.97 -4.92
N GLY A 464 -20.56 10.76 -5.64
CA GLY A 464 -19.94 9.45 -5.75
C GLY A 464 -19.52 8.89 -4.39
N ASN A 465 -18.98 9.74 -3.53
CA ASN A 465 -18.57 9.38 -2.19
C ASN A 465 -19.76 9.00 -1.29
N VAL A 466 -20.82 9.82 -1.29
CA VAL A 466 -22.03 9.56 -0.49
C VAL A 466 -22.67 8.23 -0.90
N VAL A 467 -22.88 8.04 -2.21
CA VAL A 467 -23.48 6.81 -2.73
C VAL A 467 -22.62 5.59 -2.41
N MET A 468 -21.30 5.72 -2.60
CA MET A 468 -20.39 4.63 -2.30
C MET A 468 -20.38 4.28 -0.81
N THR A 469 -20.26 5.28 0.07
CA THR A 469 -20.31 5.07 1.52
C THR A 469 -21.60 4.39 1.93
N LEU A 470 -22.75 4.85 1.41
CA LEU A 470 -24.04 4.26 1.69
C LEU A 470 -24.10 2.78 1.25
N VAL A 471 -23.76 2.50 -0.01
CA VAL A 471 -23.81 1.14 -0.56
C VAL A 471 -22.87 0.19 0.17
N PHE A 472 -21.64 0.63 0.47
CA PHE A 472 -20.63 -0.20 1.13
C PHE A 472 -20.86 -0.38 2.63
N SER A 473 -21.58 0.53 3.27
CA SER A 473 -21.97 0.40 4.68
C SER A 473 -23.23 -0.44 4.88
N VAL A 474 -24.15 -0.44 3.89
CA VAL A 474 -25.42 -1.19 3.99
C VAL A 474 -25.31 -2.60 3.45
N LEU A 475 -24.62 -2.79 2.30
CA LEU A 475 -24.50 -4.10 1.67
C LEU A 475 -23.20 -4.77 2.14
N TRP A 476 -23.31 -5.83 2.93
CA TRP A 476 -22.15 -6.64 3.40
C TRP A 476 -20.94 -5.79 3.84
N PRO A 477 -21.04 -5.00 4.91
CA PRO A 477 -19.93 -4.14 5.35
C PRO A 477 -18.68 -4.96 5.66
N GLU A 478 -17.57 -4.62 5.05
CA GLU A 478 -16.26 -5.19 5.34
C GLU A 478 -15.50 -4.28 6.32
N SER A 479 -15.36 -4.73 7.56
CA SER A 479 -14.66 -3.98 8.60
C SER A 479 -13.15 -4.13 8.49
N ALA A 480 -12.39 -3.05 8.72
CA ALA A 480 -10.94 -3.09 8.88
C ALA A 480 -10.54 -3.96 10.07
N ILE A 481 -11.38 -3.98 11.13
CA ILE A 481 -11.19 -4.83 12.31
C ILE A 481 -11.25 -6.31 11.92
N THR A 482 -12.19 -6.71 11.06
CA THR A 482 -12.28 -8.10 10.58
C THR A 482 -11.04 -8.50 9.79
N ARG A 483 -10.51 -7.60 8.97
CA ARG A 483 -9.26 -7.83 8.23
C ARG A 483 -8.03 -7.86 9.14
N LEU A 484 -7.98 -7.01 10.16
CA LEU A 484 -6.94 -7.05 11.19
C LEU A 484 -6.95 -8.40 11.91
N ARG A 485 -8.14 -8.89 12.32
CA ARG A 485 -8.28 -10.22 12.95
C ARG A 485 -7.80 -11.34 12.03
N SER A 486 -8.18 -11.31 10.76
CA SER A 486 -7.73 -12.30 9.79
C SER A 486 -6.20 -12.28 9.62
N ALA A 487 -5.59 -11.11 9.46
CA ALA A 487 -4.14 -10.96 9.32
C ALA A 487 -3.40 -11.40 10.60
N SER A 488 -3.94 -11.08 11.78
CA SER A 488 -3.40 -11.53 13.07
C SER A 488 -3.51 -13.05 13.22
N ALA A 489 -4.62 -13.64 12.80
CA ALA A 489 -4.82 -15.09 12.78
C ALA A 489 -3.84 -15.78 11.83
N ASP A 490 -3.58 -15.18 10.66
CA ASP A 490 -2.57 -15.69 9.71
C ASP A 490 -1.16 -15.64 10.31
N ALA A 491 -0.82 -14.59 11.05
CA ALA A 491 0.44 -14.49 11.77
C ALA A 491 0.57 -15.59 12.83
N LEU A 492 -0.48 -15.82 13.64
CA LEU A 492 -0.48 -16.90 14.64
C LEU A 492 -0.35 -18.29 14.01
N ARG A 493 -1.04 -18.57 12.88
CA ARG A 493 -0.89 -19.83 12.14
C ARG A 493 0.54 -20.02 11.60
N SER A 494 1.14 -18.95 11.07
CA SER A 494 2.51 -19.01 10.56
C SER A 494 3.52 -19.27 11.67
N ILE A 495 3.32 -18.67 12.87
CA ILE A 495 4.13 -18.95 14.06
C ILE A 495 3.92 -20.41 14.50
N ALA A 496 2.68 -20.92 14.53
CA ALA A 496 2.41 -22.33 14.84
C ALA A 496 3.12 -23.29 13.87
N ALA A 497 3.04 -22.99 12.56
CA ALA A 497 3.73 -23.76 11.52
C ALA A 497 5.26 -23.71 11.68
N LEU A 498 5.81 -22.55 12.05
CA LEU A 498 7.25 -22.40 12.32
C LEU A 498 7.72 -23.31 13.47
N LEU A 499 6.92 -23.45 14.51
CA LEU A 499 7.22 -24.32 15.65
C LEU A 499 7.07 -25.81 15.31
N LYS A 500 6.03 -26.17 14.55
CA LYS A 500 5.71 -27.56 14.20
C LYS A 500 6.56 -28.13 13.07
N SER A 501 6.96 -27.30 12.09
CA SER A 501 7.62 -27.72 10.86
C SER A 501 8.97 -27.04 10.66
N PRO A 502 10.04 -27.53 11.29
CA PRO A 502 11.39 -26.96 11.15
C PRO A 502 11.93 -26.98 9.72
N GLN A 503 11.45 -27.90 8.88
CA GLN A 503 11.92 -28.07 7.50
C GLN A 503 11.54 -26.85 6.64
N ASP A 504 10.42 -26.21 6.93
CA ASP A 504 9.89 -25.06 6.19
C ASP A 504 10.11 -23.73 6.93
N ALA A 505 11.07 -23.70 7.88
CA ALA A 505 11.29 -22.54 8.75
C ALA A 505 11.47 -21.22 7.99
N ALA A 506 12.19 -21.21 6.88
CA ALA A 506 12.43 -20.01 6.10
C ALA A 506 11.12 -19.47 5.47
N ALA A 507 10.30 -20.37 4.89
CA ALA A 507 9.01 -20.00 4.32
C ALA A 507 8.03 -19.51 5.40
N ASN A 508 7.95 -20.22 6.55
CA ASN A 508 7.08 -19.85 7.65
C ASN A 508 7.48 -18.53 8.29
N ARG A 509 8.78 -18.21 8.42
CA ARG A 509 9.27 -16.90 8.84
C ARG A 509 8.83 -15.80 7.89
N GLN A 510 9.00 -16.01 6.58
CA GLN A 510 8.56 -15.04 5.58
C GLN A 510 7.04 -14.81 5.67
N HIS A 511 6.24 -15.85 5.77
CA HIS A 511 4.78 -15.74 5.93
C HIS A 511 4.39 -14.98 7.21
N THR A 512 5.10 -15.22 8.32
CA THR A 512 4.89 -14.49 9.57
C THR A 512 5.15 -13.00 9.39
N VAL A 513 6.27 -12.63 8.78
CA VAL A 513 6.63 -11.22 8.51
C VAL A 513 5.59 -10.54 7.62
N GLU A 514 5.17 -11.22 6.54
CA GLU A 514 4.14 -10.70 5.62
C GLU A 514 2.77 -10.54 6.30
N ALA A 515 2.39 -11.48 7.16
CA ALA A 515 1.13 -11.42 7.91
C ALA A 515 1.14 -10.28 8.94
N LEU A 516 2.25 -10.10 9.67
CA LEU A 516 2.42 -8.99 10.61
C LEU A 516 2.40 -7.64 9.89
N ALA A 517 3.09 -7.51 8.75
CA ALA A 517 3.06 -6.27 7.97
C ALA A 517 1.64 -5.93 7.45
N ARG A 518 0.84 -6.95 7.07
CA ARG A 518 -0.58 -6.74 6.75
C ARG A 518 -1.38 -6.31 7.97
N ALA A 519 -1.14 -6.91 9.13
CA ALA A 519 -1.82 -6.57 10.37
C ALA A 519 -1.52 -5.11 10.79
N ASP A 520 -0.26 -4.65 10.70
CA ASP A 520 0.14 -3.27 10.96
C ASP A 520 -0.65 -2.27 10.10
N ASN A 521 -0.80 -2.58 8.80
CA ASN A 521 -1.56 -1.73 7.89
C ASN A 521 -3.05 -1.66 8.27
N PHE A 522 -3.64 -2.79 8.66
CA PHE A 522 -5.06 -2.82 9.08
C PHE A 522 -5.28 -2.22 10.46
N GLU A 523 -4.31 -2.30 11.37
CA GLU A 523 -4.37 -1.60 12.67
C GLU A 523 -4.47 -0.09 12.45
N ALA A 524 -3.62 0.48 11.59
CA ALA A 524 -3.67 1.90 11.26
C ALA A 524 -5.02 2.33 10.65
N LEU A 525 -5.65 1.48 9.85
CA LEU A 525 -6.96 1.74 9.24
C LEU A 525 -8.12 1.54 10.22
N SER A 526 -7.99 0.61 11.18
CA SER A 526 -9.03 0.35 12.18
C SER A 526 -9.27 1.53 13.10
N LEU A 527 -8.27 2.38 13.35
CA LEU A 527 -8.42 3.60 14.14
C LEU A 527 -9.47 4.57 13.57
N PHE A 528 -9.60 4.64 12.24
CA PHE A 528 -10.63 5.45 11.58
C PHE A 528 -12.02 4.85 11.68
N GLU A 529 -12.12 3.54 11.89
CA GLU A 529 -13.38 2.83 12.02
C GLU A 529 -13.89 2.81 13.47
N MET A 530 -12.99 2.74 14.45
CA MET A 530 -13.33 2.74 15.88
C MET A 530 -14.04 4.02 16.34
N GLU A 531 -13.78 5.16 15.69
CA GLU A 531 -14.48 6.42 15.98
C GLU A 531 -15.96 6.37 15.58
N MET A 532 -16.38 5.42 14.73
CA MET A 532 -17.73 5.33 14.17
C MET A 532 -18.58 4.17 14.73
N LEU A 533 -17.97 3.19 15.41
CA LEU A 533 -18.66 1.99 15.89
C LEU A 533 -18.69 1.93 17.43
N PRO A 534 -19.82 1.53 18.05
CA PRO A 534 -19.90 1.38 19.49
C PRO A 534 -19.01 0.24 20.01
N GLN A 535 -18.33 0.52 21.10
CA GLN A 535 -17.44 -0.31 21.88
C GLN A 535 -18.00 -1.69 22.18
N GLN A 536 -17.51 -2.75 21.54
CA GLN A 536 -17.54 -4.13 22.07
C GLN A 536 -16.71 -5.11 21.20
N THR A 537 -15.59 -4.68 20.65
CA THR A 537 -14.74 -5.57 19.86
C THR A 537 -13.43 -5.81 20.59
N HIS A 538 -13.19 -7.06 21.02
CA HIS A 538 -11.85 -7.51 21.42
C HIS A 538 -10.92 -7.36 20.22
N LEU A 539 -10.07 -6.34 20.23
CA LEU A 539 -9.01 -6.19 19.25
C LEU A 539 -7.88 -7.14 19.60
N PRO A 540 -7.33 -7.87 18.65
CA PRO A 540 -6.11 -8.62 18.90
C PRO A 540 -5.02 -7.63 19.33
N VAL A 541 -4.31 -7.95 20.40
CA VAL A 541 -3.18 -7.13 20.86
C VAL A 541 -2.01 -7.42 19.92
N LEU A 542 -1.94 -6.67 18.82
CA LEU A 542 -0.93 -6.89 17.76
C LEU A 542 0.48 -6.88 18.33
N HIS A 543 0.78 -5.96 19.25
CA HIS A 543 2.08 -5.92 19.93
C HIS A 543 2.42 -7.23 20.68
N GLY A 544 1.43 -7.89 21.29
CA GLY A 544 1.64 -9.20 21.91
C GLY A 544 2.00 -10.27 20.88
N ILE A 545 1.34 -10.26 19.71
CA ILE A 545 1.63 -11.20 18.62
C ILE A 545 3.02 -10.93 18.00
N GLU A 546 3.45 -9.67 17.91
CA GLU A 546 4.78 -9.28 17.47
C GLU A 546 5.86 -9.83 18.42
N ARG A 547 5.70 -9.63 19.72
CA ARG A 547 6.61 -10.16 20.74
C ARG A 547 6.65 -11.69 20.73
N LEU A 548 5.50 -12.32 20.57
CA LEU A 548 5.39 -13.77 20.42
C LEU A 548 6.14 -14.29 19.18
N ALA A 549 6.01 -13.58 18.05
CA ALA A 549 6.78 -13.88 16.84
C ALA A 549 8.29 -13.75 17.10
N GLY A 550 8.71 -12.69 17.79
CA GLY A 550 10.09 -12.51 18.21
C GLY A 550 10.61 -13.67 19.04
N ALA A 551 9.88 -14.05 20.09
CA ALA A 551 10.23 -15.19 20.95
C ALA A 551 10.29 -16.51 20.15
N ALA A 552 9.37 -16.74 19.21
CA ALA A 552 9.38 -17.92 18.34
C ALA A 552 10.59 -17.91 17.39
N PHE A 553 10.97 -16.74 16.85
CA PHE A 553 12.17 -16.62 16.01
C PHE A 553 13.45 -16.89 16.81
N VAL A 554 13.53 -16.39 18.05
CA VAL A 554 14.64 -16.69 18.96
C VAL A 554 14.71 -18.19 19.24
N ALA A 555 13.60 -18.81 19.65
CA ALA A 555 13.55 -20.24 19.96
C ALA A 555 13.93 -21.14 18.76
N THR A 556 13.55 -20.74 17.55
CA THR A 556 13.86 -21.51 16.32
C THR A 556 15.21 -21.16 15.68
N SER A 557 15.94 -20.18 16.21
CA SER A 557 17.28 -19.79 15.71
C SER A 557 18.39 -20.71 16.23
N ASP A 558 18.14 -21.45 17.31
CA ASP A 558 19.08 -22.40 17.86
C ASP A 558 18.64 -23.85 17.56
N PRO A 559 19.44 -24.63 16.82
CA PRO A 559 19.16 -26.04 16.59
C PRO A 559 19.02 -26.86 17.89
N LEU A 560 19.77 -26.47 18.93
CA LEU A 560 19.75 -27.17 20.22
C LEU A 560 18.47 -26.85 21.03
N ALA A 561 17.82 -25.73 20.78
CA ALA A 561 16.57 -25.37 21.46
C ALA A 561 15.41 -26.29 21.10
N ARG A 562 15.48 -26.91 19.93
CA ARG A 562 14.44 -27.83 19.44
C ARG A 562 14.43 -29.17 20.12
N ASP A 563 15.58 -29.65 20.59
CA ASP A 563 15.72 -30.97 21.21
C ASP A 563 15.42 -30.93 22.73
N VAL A 564 15.34 -29.75 23.32
CA VAL A 564 15.25 -29.60 24.78
C VAL A 564 13.84 -29.89 25.32
N ASP A 565 12.78 -29.54 24.58
CA ASP A 565 11.39 -29.85 24.97
C ASP A 565 10.44 -29.87 23.76
N ALA A 566 10.59 -30.87 22.89
CA ALA A 566 9.78 -31.02 21.69
C ALA A 566 8.26 -31.09 22.00
N GLN A 567 7.89 -31.62 23.17
CA GLN A 567 6.50 -31.77 23.57
C GLN A 567 5.88 -30.42 23.97
N ALA A 568 6.62 -29.58 24.71
CA ALA A 568 6.18 -28.22 25.05
C ALA A 568 6.04 -27.36 23.80
N VAL A 569 7.00 -27.41 22.90
CA VAL A 569 6.95 -26.66 21.63
C VAL A 569 5.74 -27.09 20.77
N ALA A 570 5.46 -28.40 20.68
CA ALA A 570 4.30 -28.92 19.97
C ALA A 570 2.98 -28.46 20.60
N SER A 571 2.87 -28.50 21.94
CA SER A 571 1.66 -28.05 22.66
C SER A 571 1.39 -26.55 22.49
N LEU A 572 2.44 -25.72 22.45
CA LEU A 572 2.35 -24.30 22.15
C LEU A 572 1.88 -24.07 20.70
N GLY A 573 2.40 -24.85 19.75
CA GLY A 573 1.93 -24.81 18.37
C GLY A 573 0.44 -25.13 18.24
N ASP A 574 -0.05 -26.12 18.99
CA ASP A 574 -1.49 -26.47 19.00
C ASP A 574 -2.35 -25.40 19.66
N TRP A 575 -1.84 -24.76 20.69
CA TRP A 575 -2.52 -23.62 21.31
C TRP A 575 -2.60 -22.45 20.32
N LEU A 576 -1.52 -22.13 19.61
CA LEU A 576 -1.47 -21.06 18.61
C LEU A 576 -2.46 -21.27 17.47
N ASP A 577 -2.65 -22.51 17.00
CA ASP A 577 -3.67 -22.81 15.99
C ASP A 577 -5.08 -22.58 16.52
N ARG A 578 -5.38 -22.95 17.78
CA ARG A 578 -6.66 -22.64 18.41
C ARG A 578 -6.85 -21.13 18.63
N ALA A 579 -5.80 -20.43 19.05
CA ALA A 579 -5.80 -18.99 19.22
C ALA A 579 -6.03 -18.26 17.89
N ALA A 580 -5.42 -18.74 16.81
CA ALA A 580 -5.64 -18.20 15.47
C ALA A 580 -7.11 -18.34 15.04
N HIS A 581 -7.74 -19.48 15.33
CA HIS A 581 -9.16 -19.69 15.03
C HIS A 581 -10.05 -18.73 15.84
N ALA A 582 -9.81 -18.65 17.15
CA ALA A 582 -10.53 -17.73 18.04
C ALA A 582 -10.36 -16.26 17.62
N THR A 583 -9.14 -15.85 17.24
CA THR A 583 -8.86 -14.50 16.74
C THR A 583 -9.62 -14.20 15.44
N ALA A 584 -9.67 -15.15 14.50
CA ALA A 584 -10.40 -14.99 13.25
C ALA A 584 -11.91 -14.80 13.48
N GLU A 585 -12.49 -15.56 14.42
CA GLU A 585 -13.91 -15.49 14.80
C GLU A 585 -14.23 -14.28 15.72
N GLY A 586 -13.21 -13.67 16.31
CA GLY A 586 -13.39 -12.62 17.32
C GLY A 586 -13.92 -13.12 18.65
N SER A 587 -13.71 -14.39 18.94
CA SER A 587 -14.00 -15.02 20.23
C SER A 587 -12.85 -14.86 21.22
N ALA A 588 -13.09 -15.13 22.51
CA ALA A 588 -12.06 -15.08 23.52
C ALA A 588 -10.96 -16.13 23.22
N LEU A 589 -9.71 -15.77 23.49
CA LEU A 589 -8.59 -16.69 23.30
C LEU A 589 -8.71 -17.89 24.25
N PRO A 590 -8.28 -19.09 23.83
CA PRO A 590 -8.29 -20.27 24.68
C PRO A 590 -7.36 -20.07 25.88
N SER A 591 -7.76 -20.58 27.05
CA SER A 591 -6.89 -20.62 28.22
C SER A 591 -5.71 -21.55 27.98
N ILE A 592 -4.56 -21.19 28.52
CA ILE A 592 -3.38 -22.06 28.52
C ILE A 592 -3.56 -23.06 29.67
N ALA A 593 -3.62 -24.35 29.34
CA ALA A 593 -3.61 -25.42 30.33
C ALA A 593 -2.15 -25.81 30.63
N GLY A 594 -1.60 -25.30 31.73
CA GLY A 594 -0.27 -25.68 32.21
C GLY A 594 0.40 -24.54 32.96
N ASP A 595 1.08 -24.86 34.04
CA ASP A 595 1.97 -23.93 34.72
C ASP A 595 3.11 -23.56 33.78
N ALA A 596 3.25 -22.28 33.46
CA ALA A 596 4.41 -21.76 32.75
C ALA A 596 5.65 -22.07 33.60
N THR A 597 6.45 -23.03 33.21
CA THR A 597 7.70 -23.35 33.90
C THR A 597 8.66 -22.18 33.72
N THR A 598 8.78 -21.36 34.76
CA THR A 598 9.74 -20.25 34.84
C THR A 598 11.15 -20.84 35.01
N ALA A 599 11.83 -21.17 33.91
CA ALA A 599 13.24 -21.46 33.95
C ALA A 599 14.03 -20.16 33.82
N GLU A 600 14.27 -19.45 34.95
CA GLU A 600 15.22 -18.35 34.99
C GLU A 600 16.69 -18.81 34.94
N SER A 601 16.95 -20.11 35.14
CA SER A 601 18.27 -20.71 35.14
C SER A 601 18.26 -21.99 34.32
N GLY A 602 18.88 -21.95 33.12
CA GLY A 602 19.00 -23.10 32.21
C GLY A 602 19.89 -22.79 31.03
N THR A 603 19.98 -23.72 30.08
CA THR A 603 20.65 -23.45 28.80
C THR A 603 19.91 -22.33 28.05
N PRO A 604 20.57 -21.56 27.17
CA PRO A 604 19.92 -20.53 26.36
C PRO A 604 18.66 -21.02 25.63
N ALA A 605 18.68 -22.29 25.25
CA ALA A 605 17.57 -22.99 24.61
C ALA A 605 16.35 -23.14 25.55
N GLN A 606 16.56 -23.55 26.80
CA GLN A 606 15.49 -23.68 27.81
C GLN A 606 14.86 -22.33 28.14
N VAL A 607 15.70 -21.31 28.29
CA VAL A 607 15.23 -19.93 28.54
C VAL A 607 14.41 -19.39 27.36
N ALA A 608 14.81 -19.71 26.11
CA ALA A 608 14.05 -19.28 24.92
C ALA A 608 12.65 -19.93 24.86
N VAL A 609 12.54 -21.24 25.18
CA VAL A 609 11.24 -21.94 25.23
C VAL A 609 10.36 -21.42 26.36
N SER A 610 10.94 -21.18 27.57
CA SER A 610 10.17 -20.62 28.68
C SER A 610 9.67 -19.20 28.40
N ARG A 611 10.44 -18.34 27.72
CA ARG A 611 9.99 -17.03 27.27
C ARG A 611 8.87 -17.10 26.25
N LEU A 612 8.96 -18.04 25.30
CA LEU A 612 7.89 -18.29 24.36
C LEU A 612 6.58 -18.65 25.07
N SER A 613 6.64 -19.48 26.13
CA SER A 613 5.48 -19.82 26.96
C SER A 613 4.91 -18.60 27.69
N ILE A 614 5.78 -17.74 28.26
CA ILE A 614 5.38 -16.49 28.95
C ILE A 614 4.69 -15.52 27.97
N GLU A 615 5.25 -15.31 26.77
CA GLU A 615 4.63 -14.43 25.79
C GLU A 615 3.29 -14.97 25.27
N THR A 616 3.17 -16.30 25.19
CA THR A 616 1.90 -16.96 24.85
C THR A 616 0.83 -16.68 25.93
N GLU A 617 1.21 -16.76 27.21
CA GLU A 617 0.34 -16.45 28.35
C GLU A 617 -0.03 -14.95 28.39
N ASN A 618 0.94 -14.06 28.09
CA ASN A 618 0.70 -12.62 27.99
C ASN A 618 -0.33 -12.28 26.89
N VAL A 619 -0.26 -12.94 25.75
CA VAL A 619 -1.25 -12.79 24.67
C VAL A 619 -2.62 -13.30 25.12
N ALA A 620 -2.68 -14.45 25.79
CA ALA A 620 -3.94 -15.02 26.28
C ALA A 620 -4.62 -14.13 27.32
N THR A 621 -3.85 -13.56 28.25
CA THR A 621 -4.38 -12.71 29.34
C THR A 621 -4.71 -11.30 28.88
N SER A 622 -3.97 -10.73 27.95
CA SER A 622 -4.23 -9.38 27.42
C SER A 622 -5.47 -9.28 26.55
N ALA A 623 -5.97 -10.41 26.06
CA ALA A 623 -7.16 -10.51 25.21
C ALA A 623 -8.45 -10.85 25.99
N GLN A 624 -8.36 -11.14 27.29
CA GLN A 624 -9.49 -11.29 28.22
C GLN A 624 -9.86 -9.94 28.84
#